data_00e2a629158c9a2d8843ff90953462fd
#
_entry.id   00e2a629158c9a2d8843ff90953462fd
#
_cell.length_a   1.000
_cell.length_b   1.000
_cell.length_c   1.000
_cell.angle_alpha   90.00
_cell.angle_beta   90.00
_cell.angle_gamma   90.00
#
_symmetry.space_group_name_H-M   'P 1'
#
loop_
_entity.id
_entity.type
_entity.pdbx_description
1 polymer ?
#
loop_
_entity_poly.entity_id
_entity_poly.type
_entity_poly.pdbx_seq_one_letter_code
_entity_poly.pdbx_strand_id
1 'polypeptide(L)'
;MDAIELRMGEMRRYIITMIDEHSDYVLALAVPSLNSDIVNHFFSRAARLFPVGISQIITDNGKEFLGSFDKTLQEAAIKHLWTYPYTPKMNAICERFNRALREQFIEFNEILLFEDLALFNLKLAEYLALYNSKRPEYRRASRAKPDH
;
A
#
# COMPACT_ATOMS: atom_id res chain seq x y z
N MET A 1 -0.12 -6.53 -1.41
CA MET A 1 -1.11 -5.54 -0.94
C MET A 1 -1.79 -6.06 0.30
N ASP A 2 -2.00 -5.22 1.28
CA ASP A 2 -2.52 -5.62 2.57
C ASP A 2 -3.32 -4.46 3.20
N ALA A 3 -3.99 -4.71 4.30
CA ALA A 3 -4.73 -3.67 5.02
C ALA A 3 -4.52 -3.83 6.52
N ILE A 4 -4.28 -2.70 7.19
CA ILE A 4 -4.11 -2.64 8.64
C ILE A 4 -5.36 -1.99 9.23
N GLU A 5 -5.97 -2.63 10.23
CA GLU A 5 -7.11 -2.07 10.95
C GLU A 5 -6.62 -1.35 12.21
N LEU A 6 -7.13 -0.13 12.43
CA LEU A 6 -6.88 0.65 13.63
C LEU A 6 -8.20 1.05 14.25
N ARG A 7 -8.24 1.05 15.59
CA ARG A 7 -9.46 1.33 16.34
C ARG A 7 -9.21 2.42 17.38
N MET A 8 -10.22 3.26 17.58
CA MET A 8 -10.28 4.20 18.67
C MET A 8 -11.73 4.20 19.19
N GLY A 9 -11.95 3.55 20.34
CA GLY A 9 -13.32 3.29 20.81
C GLY A 9 -14.06 2.39 19.83
N GLU A 10 -15.21 2.84 19.35
CA GLU A 10 -15.99 2.11 18.35
C GLU A 10 -15.64 2.50 16.92
N MET A 11 -14.82 3.53 16.75
CA MET A 11 -14.39 3.96 15.43
C MET A 11 -13.31 3.06 14.87
N ARG A 12 -13.38 2.82 13.58
CA ARG A 12 -12.39 2.02 12.84
C ARG A 12 -11.85 2.81 11.67
N ARG A 13 -10.56 2.61 11.41
CA ARG A 13 -9.90 3.12 10.21
C ARG A 13 -9.01 2.02 9.66
N TYR A 14 -8.76 2.07 8.37
CA TYR A 14 -7.92 1.07 7.71
C TYR A 14 -6.85 1.78 6.92
N ILE A 15 -5.65 1.18 6.89
CA ILE A 15 -4.59 1.67 6.02
C ILE A 15 -4.30 0.56 5.02
N ILE A 16 -4.57 0.83 3.74
CA ILE A 16 -4.26 -0.08 2.65
C ILE A 16 -2.80 0.16 2.27
N THR A 17 -2.02 -0.92 2.16
CA THR A 17 -0.60 -0.84 1.80
C THR A 17 -0.32 -1.64 0.55
N MET A 18 0.63 -1.15 -0.24
CA MET A 18 1.07 -1.81 -1.46
C MET A 18 2.58 -1.67 -1.57
N ILE A 19 3.28 -2.80 -1.69
CA ILE A 19 4.74 -2.84 -1.72
C ILE A 19 5.19 -3.60 -2.96
N ASP A 20 6.14 -3.01 -3.70
CA ASP A 20 6.75 -3.67 -4.84
C ASP A 20 7.97 -4.47 -4.39
N GLU A 21 7.97 -5.76 -4.68
CA GLU A 21 9.04 -6.68 -4.24
C GLU A 21 10.39 -6.33 -4.85
N HIS A 22 10.41 -5.83 -6.08
CA HIS A 22 11.67 -5.52 -6.76
C HIS A 22 12.34 -4.27 -6.25
N SER A 23 11.57 -3.20 -6.08
CA SER A 23 12.12 -1.89 -5.72
C SER A 23 12.02 -1.57 -4.24
N ASP A 24 11.25 -2.36 -3.47
CA ASP A 24 10.85 -2.05 -2.09
C ASP A 24 10.04 -0.76 -1.99
N TYR A 25 9.56 -0.23 -3.11
CA TYR A 25 8.74 0.97 -3.14
C TYR A 25 7.39 0.69 -2.51
N VAL A 26 6.94 1.60 -1.64
CA VAL A 26 5.69 1.42 -0.90
C VAL A 26 4.73 2.58 -1.14
N LEU A 27 3.45 2.25 -1.16
CA LEU A 27 2.36 3.21 -1.12
C LEU A 27 1.35 2.77 -0.08
N ALA A 28 0.67 3.75 0.51
CA ALA A 28 -0.35 3.48 1.51
C ALA A 28 -1.37 4.61 1.52
N LEU A 29 -2.59 4.27 1.94
CA LEU A 29 -3.67 5.24 2.06
C LEU A 29 -4.59 4.81 3.21
N ALA A 30 -4.95 5.76 4.06
CA ALA A 30 -5.94 5.52 5.11
C ALA A 30 -7.35 5.75 4.56
N VAL A 31 -8.25 4.84 4.89
CA VAL A 31 -9.65 4.87 4.44
C VAL A 31 -10.59 4.61 5.61
N PRO A 32 -11.83 5.15 5.58
CA PRO A 32 -12.77 4.98 6.69
C PRO A 32 -13.42 3.61 6.72
N SER A 33 -13.47 2.92 5.59
CA SER A 33 -14.03 1.58 5.48
C SER A 33 -13.26 0.77 4.46
N LEU A 34 -13.44 -0.54 4.46
CA LEU A 34 -12.69 -1.44 3.59
C LEU A 34 -13.66 -2.32 2.82
N ASN A 35 -13.65 -2.21 1.49
CA ASN A 35 -14.42 -3.05 0.60
C ASN A 35 -13.69 -3.13 -0.75
N SER A 36 -14.21 -3.97 -1.64
CA SER A 36 -13.56 -4.20 -2.94
C SER A 36 -13.47 -2.94 -3.80
N ASP A 37 -14.49 -2.10 -3.77
CA ASP A 37 -14.49 -0.86 -4.56
C ASP A 37 -13.43 0.13 -4.07
N ILE A 38 -13.26 0.24 -2.76
CA ILE A 38 -12.25 1.11 -2.17
C ILE A 38 -10.85 0.60 -2.50
N VAL A 39 -10.64 -0.71 -2.38
CA VAL A 39 -9.36 -1.32 -2.74
C VAL A 39 -9.06 -1.11 -4.22
N ASN A 40 -10.06 -1.28 -5.07
CA ASN A 40 -9.94 -1.07 -6.51
C ASN A 40 -9.57 0.37 -6.85
N HIS A 41 -10.22 1.33 -6.21
CA HIS A 41 -9.94 2.73 -6.39
C HIS A 41 -8.51 3.09 -5.96
N PHE A 42 -8.09 2.58 -4.81
CA PHE A 42 -6.72 2.76 -4.35
C PHE A 42 -5.72 2.19 -5.34
N PHE A 43 -5.93 0.96 -5.80
CA PHE A 43 -5.03 0.30 -6.74
C PHE A 43 -4.91 1.08 -8.05
N SER A 44 -6.03 1.55 -8.59
CA SER A 44 -6.03 2.27 -9.86
C SER A 44 -5.18 3.55 -9.80
N ARG A 45 -5.18 4.20 -8.64
CA ARG A 45 -4.35 5.40 -8.43
C ARG A 45 -2.90 5.02 -8.14
N ALA A 46 -2.70 4.04 -7.27
CA ALA A 46 -1.37 3.62 -6.83
C ALA A 46 -0.52 3.06 -7.97
N ALA A 47 -1.14 2.29 -8.87
CA ALA A 47 -0.43 1.66 -9.97
C ALA A 47 0.31 2.68 -10.87
N ARG A 48 -0.23 3.88 -10.98
CA ARG A 48 0.38 4.96 -11.78
C ARG A 48 1.61 5.56 -11.12
N LEU A 49 1.75 5.39 -9.80
CA LEU A 49 2.81 6.01 -9.02
C LEU A 49 4.02 5.09 -8.83
N PHE A 50 3.86 3.79 -9.10
CA PHE A 50 4.99 2.88 -9.01
C PHE A 50 5.99 3.15 -10.13
N PRO A 51 7.30 3.13 -9.82
CA PRO A 51 8.33 3.45 -10.80
C PRO A 51 8.47 2.40 -11.90
N VAL A 52 7.98 1.20 -11.68
CA VAL A 52 7.98 0.11 -12.67
C VAL A 52 6.58 -0.44 -12.85
N GLY A 53 6.33 -1.10 -13.97
CA GLY A 53 5.04 -1.72 -14.23
C GLY A 53 4.74 -2.85 -13.25
N ILE A 54 3.46 -3.06 -12.99
CA ILE A 54 3.00 -4.11 -12.09
C ILE A 54 2.52 -5.29 -12.91
N SER A 55 3.12 -6.47 -12.72
CA SER A 55 2.73 -7.70 -13.41
C SER A 55 1.99 -8.67 -12.50
N GLN A 56 2.12 -8.51 -11.20
CA GLN A 56 1.59 -9.46 -10.23
C GLN A 56 1.27 -8.75 -8.92
N ILE A 57 0.15 -9.14 -8.31
CA ILE A 57 -0.27 -8.66 -6.99
C ILE A 57 -0.52 -9.88 -6.10
N ILE A 58 -0.04 -9.83 -4.88
CA ILE A 58 -0.28 -10.86 -3.87
C ILE A 58 -1.15 -10.26 -2.77
N THR A 59 -2.25 -10.92 -2.46
CA THR A 59 -3.15 -10.52 -1.37
C THR A 59 -3.50 -11.76 -0.53
N ASP A 60 -4.12 -11.54 0.63
CA ASP A 60 -4.76 -12.62 1.34
C ASP A 60 -6.15 -12.89 0.74
N ASN A 61 -6.95 -13.79 1.37
CA ASN A 61 -8.30 -14.13 0.90
C ASN A 61 -9.39 -13.20 1.45
N GLY A 62 -9.03 -12.01 1.91
CA GLY A 62 -10.01 -11.04 2.39
C GLY A 62 -11.02 -10.67 1.32
N LYS A 63 -12.28 -10.48 1.74
CA LYS A 63 -13.36 -10.14 0.81
C LYS A 63 -13.09 -8.89 0.00
N GLU A 64 -12.37 -7.93 0.58
CA GLU A 64 -12.02 -6.67 -0.08
C GLU A 64 -11.10 -6.85 -1.28
N PHE A 65 -10.40 -7.99 -1.38
CA PHE A 65 -9.51 -8.28 -2.50
C PHE A 65 -10.16 -9.18 -3.56
N LEU A 66 -11.43 -9.51 -3.39
CA LEU A 66 -12.20 -10.30 -4.35
C LEU A 66 -13.16 -9.38 -5.13
N GLY A 67 -14.00 -9.96 -5.97
CA GLY A 67 -15.01 -9.20 -6.67
C GLY A 67 -14.44 -8.20 -7.67
N SER A 68 -14.83 -6.94 -7.56
CA SER A 68 -14.45 -5.92 -8.54
C SER A 68 -12.94 -5.69 -8.62
N PHE A 69 -12.23 -5.85 -7.52
CA PHE A 69 -10.77 -5.70 -7.53
C PHE A 69 -10.12 -6.82 -8.35
N ASP A 70 -10.51 -8.06 -8.12
CA ASP A 70 -9.98 -9.19 -8.88
C ASP A 70 -10.28 -9.04 -10.38
N LYS A 71 -11.48 -8.61 -10.71
CA LYS A 71 -11.87 -8.36 -12.10
C LYS A 71 -11.01 -7.28 -12.74
N THR A 72 -10.72 -6.20 -12.02
CA THR A 72 -9.83 -5.14 -12.52
C THR A 72 -8.45 -5.67 -12.83
N LEU A 73 -7.89 -6.53 -11.97
CA LEU A 73 -6.58 -7.14 -12.23
C LEU A 73 -6.62 -8.05 -13.47
N GLN A 74 -7.67 -8.83 -13.63
CA GLN A 74 -7.83 -9.69 -14.79
C GLN A 74 -7.88 -8.87 -16.09
N GLU A 75 -8.65 -7.80 -16.10
CA GLU A 75 -8.78 -6.92 -17.27
C GLU A 75 -7.46 -6.23 -17.62
N ALA A 76 -6.63 -5.96 -16.63
CA ALA A 76 -5.32 -5.33 -16.82
C ALA A 76 -4.21 -6.36 -17.10
N ALA A 77 -4.56 -7.66 -17.21
CA ALA A 77 -3.62 -8.75 -17.38
C ALA A 77 -2.57 -8.83 -16.27
N ILE A 78 -2.97 -8.48 -15.05
CA ILE A 78 -2.14 -8.57 -13.86
C ILE A 78 -2.49 -9.85 -13.11
N LYS A 79 -1.49 -10.65 -12.80
CA LYS A 79 -1.68 -11.90 -12.10
C LYS A 79 -2.04 -11.63 -10.64
N HIS A 80 -3.14 -12.22 -10.17
CA HIS A 80 -3.59 -12.09 -8.78
C HIS A 80 -3.36 -13.41 -8.06
N LEU A 81 -2.50 -13.41 -7.05
CA LEU A 81 -2.21 -14.57 -6.21
C LEU A 81 -2.82 -14.37 -4.83
N TRP A 82 -3.51 -15.40 -4.35
CA TRP A 82 -4.07 -15.44 -3.00
C TRP A 82 -3.21 -16.36 -2.12
N THR A 83 -1.90 -16.17 -2.18
CA THR A 83 -0.99 -17.01 -1.41
C THR A 83 -0.61 -16.38 -0.11
N TYR A 84 -0.72 -17.14 0.95
CA TYR A 84 -0.25 -16.75 2.26
C TYR A 84 0.35 -17.99 2.94
N PRO A 85 1.52 -17.90 3.56
CA PRO A 85 2.32 -16.67 3.71
C PRO A 85 3.09 -16.29 2.43
N TYR A 86 3.51 -15.04 2.38
CA TYR A 86 4.43 -14.55 1.34
C TYR A 86 5.78 -15.26 1.44
N THR A 87 6.64 -15.05 0.44
CA THR A 87 8.02 -15.52 0.51
C THR A 87 8.74 -14.92 1.72
N PRO A 88 9.79 -15.56 2.24
CA PRO A 88 10.56 -14.98 3.35
C PRO A 88 11.08 -13.58 3.07
N LYS A 89 11.51 -13.32 1.83
CA LYS A 89 11.97 -11.98 1.42
C LYS A 89 10.83 -10.96 1.54
N MET A 90 9.66 -11.29 1.01
CA MET A 90 8.51 -10.40 1.03
C MET A 90 8.00 -10.17 2.46
N ASN A 91 7.98 -11.22 3.29
CA ASN A 91 7.61 -11.10 4.69
C ASN A 91 8.53 -10.12 5.44
N ALA A 92 9.84 -10.20 5.19
CA ALA A 92 10.80 -9.30 5.83
C ALA A 92 10.59 -7.85 5.40
N ILE A 93 10.30 -7.61 4.13
CA ILE A 93 10.02 -6.28 3.60
C ILE A 93 8.75 -5.71 4.25
N CYS A 94 7.68 -6.51 4.30
CA CYS A 94 6.42 -6.08 4.89
C CYS A 94 6.56 -5.79 6.39
N GLU A 95 7.24 -6.65 7.14
CA GLU A 95 7.46 -6.45 8.57
C GLU A 95 8.24 -5.16 8.83
N ARG A 96 9.30 -4.92 8.08
CA ARG A 96 10.11 -3.73 8.22
C ARG A 96 9.31 -2.45 7.95
N PHE A 97 8.54 -2.46 6.87
CA PHE A 97 7.69 -1.32 6.54
C PHE A 97 6.60 -1.10 7.59
N ASN A 98 5.90 -2.16 7.99
CA ASN A 98 4.83 -2.04 8.98
C ASN A 98 5.35 -1.52 10.32
N ARG A 99 6.52 -1.98 10.74
CA ARG A 99 7.15 -1.48 11.96
C ARG A 99 7.50 0.00 11.85
N ALA A 100 8.14 0.39 10.75
CA ALA A 100 8.51 1.78 10.51
C ALA A 100 7.27 2.68 10.48
N LEU A 101 6.23 2.24 9.78
CA LEU A 101 4.98 3.00 9.69
C LEU A 101 4.35 3.20 11.06
N ARG A 102 4.29 2.17 11.89
CA ARG A 102 3.73 2.28 13.24
C ARG A 102 4.57 3.18 14.14
N GLU A 103 5.86 2.93 14.23
CA GLU A 103 6.75 3.61 15.18
C GLU A 103 7.09 5.04 14.76
N GLN A 104 7.21 5.29 13.48
CA GLN A 104 7.66 6.59 12.98
C GLN A 104 6.54 7.50 12.53
N PHE A 105 5.36 6.95 12.28
CA PHE A 105 4.26 7.75 11.74
C PHE A 105 2.94 7.60 12.50
N ILE A 106 2.41 6.37 12.61
CA ILE A 106 1.07 6.16 13.18
C ILE A 106 1.01 6.63 14.64
N GLU A 107 2.01 6.29 15.46
CA GLU A 107 2.02 6.66 16.87
C GLU A 107 1.94 8.17 17.08
N PHE A 108 2.50 8.96 16.18
CA PHE A 108 2.50 10.42 16.27
C PHE A 108 1.29 11.07 15.63
N ASN A 109 0.49 10.34 14.86
CA ASN A 109 -0.61 10.89 14.09
C ASN A 109 -1.93 10.14 14.29
N GLU A 110 -2.01 9.31 15.35
CA GLU A 110 -3.18 8.46 15.58
C GLU A 110 -4.48 9.26 15.74
N ILE A 111 -4.43 10.34 16.50
CA ILE A 111 -5.62 11.19 16.69
C ILE A 111 -6.08 11.75 15.34
N LEU A 112 -5.14 12.18 14.52
CA LEU A 112 -5.43 12.74 13.21
C LEU A 112 -6.10 11.72 12.28
N LEU A 113 -5.71 10.47 12.39
CA LEU A 113 -6.32 9.38 11.61
C LEU A 113 -7.83 9.31 11.82
N PHE A 114 -8.30 9.57 13.02
CA PHE A 114 -9.72 9.48 13.37
C PHE A 114 -10.45 10.83 13.28
N GLU A 115 -9.75 11.95 13.36
CA GLU A 115 -10.36 13.27 13.32
C GLU A 115 -10.31 13.95 11.95
N ASP A 116 -9.24 13.78 11.21
CA ASP A 116 -9.06 14.44 9.92
C ASP A 116 -8.29 13.50 8.95
N LEU A 117 -9.04 12.63 8.32
CA LEU A 117 -8.47 11.62 7.44
C LEU A 117 -7.71 12.22 6.25
N ALA A 118 -8.23 13.32 5.69
CA ALA A 118 -7.59 13.97 4.56
C ALA A 118 -6.21 14.52 4.95
N LEU A 119 -6.10 15.14 6.10
CA LEU A 119 -4.82 15.65 6.59
C LEU A 119 -3.88 14.51 6.97
N PHE A 120 -4.40 13.44 7.57
CA PHE A 120 -3.60 12.25 7.84
C PHE A 120 -2.99 11.73 6.55
N ASN A 121 -3.77 11.59 5.49
CA ASN A 121 -3.29 11.07 4.21
C ASN A 121 -2.28 12.00 3.54
N LEU A 122 -2.45 13.31 3.70
CA LEU A 122 -1.48 14.26 3.18
C LEU A 122 -0.11 14.08 3.85
N LYS A 123 -0.12 13.96 5.18
CA LYS A 123 1.10 13.72 5.96
C LYS A 123 1.69 12.33 5.67
N LEU A 124 0.83 11.33 5.47
CA LEU A 124 1.27 9.99 5.11
C LEU A 124 2.00 10.00 3.77
N ALA A 125 1.47 10.72 2.79
CA ALA A 125 2.12 10.84 1.48
C ALA A 125 3.52 11.45 1.61
N GLU A 126 3.69 12.46 2.44
CA GLU A 126 4.98 13.07 2.71
C GLU A 126 5.96 12.09 3.37
N TYR A 127 5.48 11.33 4.35
CA TYR A 127 6.28 10.29 5.01
C TYR A 127 6.71 9.23 4.01
N LEU A 128 5.81 8.76 3.16
CA LEU A 128 6.12 7.73 2.18
C LEU A 128 7.12 8.20 1.13
N ALA A 129 7.03 9.46 0.70
CA ALA A 129 8.00 10.03 -0.22
C ALA A 129 9.41 9.99 0.39
N LEU A 130 9.52 10.34 1.67
CA LEU A 130 10.81 10.27 2.38
C LEU A 130 11.27 8.82 2.55
N TYR A 131 10.37 7.92 2.95
CA TYR A 131 10.69 6.51 3.12
C TYR A 131 11.21 5.90 1.82
N ASN A 132 10.50 6.15 0.71
CA ASN A 132 10.86 5.60 -0.60
C ASN A 132 12.16 6.17 -1.14
N SER A 133 12.50 7.42 -0.83
CA SER A 133 13.72 8.05 -1.31
C SER A 133 14.99 7.33 -0.84
N LYS A 134 14.87 6.51 0.21
CA LYS A 134 15.98 5.77 0.78
C LYS A 134 16.14 4.37 0.18
N ARG A 135 15.27 4.00 -0.79
CA ARG A 135 15.32 2.66 -1.43
C ARG A 135 16.27 2.69 -2.63
N PRO A 136 17.38 1.93 -2.62
CA PRO A 136 18.31 1.92 -3.75
C PRO A 136 17.66 1.45 -5.05
N GLU A 137 16.80 0.42 -4.98
CA GLU A 137 16.11 -0.13 -6.15
C GLU A 137 15.18 0.91 -6.77
N TYR A 138 14.49 1.67 -5.95
CA TYR A 138 13.63 2.74 -6.43
C TYR A 138 14.44 3.79 -7.20
N ARG A 139 15.57 4.21 -6.65
CA ARG A 139 16.43 5.20 -7.30
C ARG A 139 16.95 4.71 -8.65
N ARG A 140 17.33 3.44 -8.73
CA ARG A 140 17.77 2.84 -9.99
C ARG A 140 16.65 2.77 -11.01
N ALA A 141 15.47 2.34 -10.60
CA ALA A 141 14.30 2.27 -11.48
C ALA A 141 13.93 3.65 -12.01
N SER A 142 13.94 4.68 -11.16
CA SER A 142 13.65 6.05 -11.57
C SER A 142 14.66 6.58 -12.59
N ARG A 143 15.95 6.26 -12.42
CA ARG A 143 17.00 6.67 -13.35
C ARG A 143 16.91 5.95 -14.68
N ALA A 144 16.45 4.71 -14.67
CA ALA A 144 16.33 3.91 -15.89
C ALA A 144 15.18 4.35 -16.77
N LYS A 145 14.21 5.09 -16.24
CA LYS A 145 13.09 5.60 -17.03
C LYS A 145 13.53 6.75 -17.91
N PRO A 146 13.12 6.77 -19.19
CA PRO A 146 13.40 7.92 -20.05
C PRO A 146 12.75 9.18 -19.48
N ASP A 147 13.44 10.29 -19.62
CA ASP A 147 12.86 11.59 -19.30
C ASP A 147 11.80 11.92 -20.34
N HIS A 148 10.64 12.34 -19.87
CA HIS A 148 9.53 12.66 -20.73
C HIS A 148 9.22 14.14 -20.72
#